data_9680b1b6744de62ad3d4e3c16dc18cb3
#
_entry.id   9680b1b6744de62ad3d4e3c16dc18cb3
#
_cell.length_a   1.000
_cell.length_b   1.000
_cell.length_c   1.000
_cell.angle_alpha   90.00
_cell.angle_beta   90.00
_cell.angle_gamma   90.00
#
_symmetry.space_group_name_H-M   'P 1'
#
loop_
_entity.id
_entity.type
_entity.pdbx_description
1 polymer ?
#
loop_
_entity_poly.entity_id
_entity_poly.type
_entity_poly.pdbx_seq_one_letter_code
_entity_poly.pdbx_strand_id
1 'polypeptide(L)'
;VELCAERAFLKAIGGSCNAPAAGLAHLDENGVLQMDALFAPDQKHYRRVSGTLETGFDGDKGVCLGEELAEKLMQGKVWLVGAGPGNMDLVTQKCLRCIRQADVIIYDSLATDSLLNEARMDAELIYAGKRADHHHLRQWETNALLIEKAKEGKNVVRLKGGDPFIFGRGGEEAQELRAAGIEYEIVCGVSSCYGAPAYAGIPVTHRDHASSFHVITGHEGNHKSGTVLDYATLAKEEGTLVFLMGLKNLPSIASNLIANGKDPKTPAAVIQEGTTARQR
;
A
#
# COMPACT_ATOMS: atom_id res chain seq x y z
N VAL A 1 -26.51 4.42 29.78
CA VAL A 1 -25.27 4.10 29.03
C VAL A 1 -25.61 3.80 27.59
N GLU A 2 -26.43 2.79 27.28
CA GLU A 2 -26.84 2.40 25.92
C GLU A 2 -27.33 3.57 25.09
N LEU A 3 -28.36 4.27 25.59
CA LEU A 3 -28.95 5.42 24.88
C LEU A 3 -27.94 6.58 24.70
N CYS A 4 -26.99 6.73 25.63
CA CYS A 4 -25.93 7.74 25.51
C CYS A 4 -25.00 7.38 24.32
N ALA A 5 -24.61 6.12 24.20
CA ALA A 5 -23.78 5.63 23.09
C ALA A 5 -24.48 5.80 21.73
N GLU A 6 -25.72 5.34 21.62
CA GLU A 6 -26.51 5.44 20.38
C GLU A 6 -26.73 6.89 19.95
N ARG A 7 -27.06 7.77 20.87
CA ARG A 7 -27.24 9.21 20.59
C ARG A 7 -25.94 9.90 20.23
N ALA A 8 -24.83 9.58 20.90
CA ALA A 8 -23.53 10.12 20.58
C ALA A 8 -23.09 9.70 19.17
N PHE A 9 -23.27 8.43 18.84
CA PHE A 9 -23.04 7.90 17.51
C PHE A 9 -23.83 8.64 16.43
N LEU A 10 -25.16 8.73 16.58
CA LEU A 10 -26.02 9.41 15.61
C LEU A 10 -25.68 10.89 15.48
N LYS A 11 -25.34 11.57 16.57
CA LYS A 11 -24.90 12.97 16.55
C LYS A 11 -23.59 13.14 15.82
N ALA A 12 -22.61 12.27 16.07
CA ALA A 12 -21.28 12.34 15.44
C ALA A 12 -21.33 12.07 13.93
N ILE A 13 -22.22 11.18 13.46
CA ILE A 13 -22.45 10.94 12.02
C ILE A 13 -23.16 12.11 11.31
N GLY A 14 -23.56 13.15 12.04
CA GLY A 14 -24.32 14.27 11.47
C GLY A 14 -25.82 14.01 11.44
N GLY A 15 -26.33 13.25 12.40
CA GLY A 15 -27.68 12.70 12.45
C GLY A 15 -28.79 13.72 12.42
N SER A 16 -29.42 13.83 11.26
CA SER A 16 -30.83 14.19 11.13
C SER A 16 -31.67 12.90 11.09
N CYS A 17 -32.98 12.98 11.33
CA CYS A 17 -33.90 11.81 11.24
C CYS A 17 -33.87 11.09 9.88
N ASN A 18 -33.17 11.62 8.88
CA ASN A 18 -33.01 11.07 7.55
C ASN A 18 -31.59 10.53 7.28
N ALA A 19 -30.69 10.56 8.28
CA ALA A 19 -29.35 10.01 8.10
C ALA A 19 -29.46 8.47 7.94
N PRO A 20 -28.87 7.87 6.91
CA PRO A 20 -28.92 6.43 6.72
C PRO A 20 -27.92 5.72 7.65
N ALA A 21 -28.15 5.89 8.96
CA ALA A 21 -27.30 5.37 10.02
C ALA A 21 -28.16 4.73 11.11
N ALA A 22 -27.66 3.66 11.71
CA ALA A 22 -28.28 2.97 12.84
C ALA A 22 -27.20 2.53 13.83
N GLY A 23 -27.50 2.66 15.11
CA GLY A 23 -26.67 2.14 16.21
C GLY A 23 -27.55 1.37 17.19
N LEU A 24 -27.10 0.20 17.59
CA LEU A 24 -27.75 -0.60 18.63
C LEU A 24 -26.70 -0.94 19.68
N ALA A 25 -26.95 -0.46 20.89
CA ALA A 25 -26.08 -0.72 22.03
C ALA A 25 -26.77 -1.66 23.03
N HIS A 26 -25.99 -2.51 23.66
CA HIS A 26 -26.42 -3.41 24.74
C HIS A 26 -25.39 -3.44 25.85
N LEU A 27 -25.87 -3.20 27.08
CA LEU A 27 -25.07 -3.22 28.29
C LEU A 27 -25.37 -4.51 29.06
N ASP A 28 -24.34 -5.32 29.31
CA ASP A 28 -24.50 -6.53 30.11
C ASP A 28 -24.50 -6.25 31.62
N GLU A 29 -24.81 -7.27 32.41
CA GLU A 29 -24.85 -7.22 33.88
C GLU A 29 -23.47 -6.96 34.53
N ASN A 30 -22.38 -7.12 33.80
CA ASN A 30 -21.01 -6.85 34.24
C ASN A 30 -20.55 -5.41 33.91
N GLY A 31 -21.41 -4.60 33.29
CA GLY A 31 -21.08 -3.24 32.87
C GLY A 31 -20.25 -3.16 31.60
N VAL A 32 -20.27 -4.21 30.77
CA VAL A 32 -19.66 -4.22 29.44
C VAL A 32 -20.68 -3.77 28.41
N LEU A 33 -20.41 -2.66 27.73
CA LEU A 33 -21.23 -2.13 26.66
C LEU A 33 -20.74 -2.72 25.32
N GLN A 34 -21.66 -3.33 24.59
CA GLN A 34 -21.48 -3.74 23.18
C GLN A 34 -22.32 -2.84 22.29
N MET A 35 -21.76 -2.40 21.17
CA MET A 35 -22.49 -1.58 20.23
C MET A 35 -22.19 -2.02 18.79
N ASP A 36 -23.26 -2.24 18.02
CA ASP A 36 -23.25 -2.42 16.58
C ASP A 36 -23.69 -1.11 15.92
N ALA A 37 -22.92 -0.64 14.97
CA ALA A 37 -23.20 0.59 14.26
C ALA A 37 -23.14 0.37 12.73
N LEU A 38 -24.02 1.03 12.01
CA LEU A 38 -24.17 0.94 10.57
C LEU A 38 -24.34 2.33 9.96
N PHE A 39 -23.69 2.56 8.83
CA PHE A 39 -23.81 3.79 8.05
C PHE A 39 -23.82 3.49 6.55
N ALA A 40 -24.73 4.10 5.81
CA ALA A 40 -24.93 3.91 4.36
C ALA A 40 -24.89 5.25 3.62
N PRO A 41 -23.70 5.84 3.39
CA PRO A 41 -23.54 7.21 2.89
C PRO A 41 -24.21 7.46 1.52
N ASP A 42 -24.31 6.43 0.69
CA ASP A 42 -24.86 6.51 -0.68
C ASP A 42 -26.12 5.66 -0.90
N GLN A 43 -26.71 5.09 0.17
CA GLN A 43 -27.86 4.21 0.16
C GLN A 43 -27.70 2.88 -0.64
N LYS A 44 -26.56 2.67 -1.29
CA LYS A 44 -26.23 1.46 -2.05
C LYS A 44 -25.22 0.58 -1.32
N HIS A 45 -24.33 1.22 -0.61
CA HIS A 45 -23.27 0.55 0.15
C HIS A 45 -23.41 0.93 1.62
N TYR A 46 -23.29 -0.06 2.47
CA TYR A 46 -23.27 0.18 3.91
C TYR A 46 -21.95 -0.28 4.51
N ARG A 47 -21.55 0.42 5.54
CA ARG A 47 -20.42 0.06 6.40
C ARG A 47 -21.00 -0.36 7.75
N ARG A 48 -20.42 -1.39 8.36
CA ARG A 48 -20.79 -1.84 9.70
C ARG A 48 -19.54 -1.97 10.54
N VAL A 49 -19.64 -1.56 11.81
CA VAL A 49 -18.59 -1.70 12.80
C VAL A 49 -19.24 -2.13 14.11
N SER A 50 -18.52 -2.92 14.89
CA SER A 50 -18.93 -3.27 16.25
C SER A 50 -17.79 -2.92 17.19
N GLY A 51 -18.12 -2.54 18.42
CA GLY A 51 -17.18 -2.23 19.48
C GLY A 51 -17.68 -2.68 20.83
N THR A 52 -16.76 -2.88 21.75
CA THR A 52 -17.05 -3.22 23.15
C THR A 52 -16.21 -2.34 24.07
N LEU A 53 -16.80 -1.91 25.17
CA LEU A 53 -16.11 -1.09 26.16
C LEU A 53 -16.61 -1.44 27.59
N GLU A 54 -15.69 -1.65 28.50
CA GLU A 54 -16.02 -1.75 29.93
C GLU A 54 -16.39 -0.36 30.49
N THR A 55 -17.69 -0.12 30.64
CA THR A 55 -18.21 1.19 31.04
C THR A 55 -18.39 1.29 32.57
N GLY A 56 -18.62 0.17 33.26
CA GLY A 56 -18.99 0.18 34.68
C GLY A 56 -20.26 1.01 34.96
N PHE A 57 -21.21 1.02 34.02
CA PHE A 57 -22.44 1.81 34.03
C PHE A 57 -22.26 3.34 33.90
N ASP A 58 -21.07 3.78 33.44
CA ASP A 58 -20.76 5.19 33.19
C ASP A 58 -21.28 5.63 31.81
N GLY A 59 -22.16 6.64 31.80
CA GLY A 59 -22.76 7.20 30.58
C GLY A 59 -21.74 7.90 29.68
N ASP A 60 -20.73 8.57 30.24
CA ASP A 60 -19.70 9.28 29.46
C ASP A 60 -18.82 8.30 28.71
N LYS A 61 -18.52 7.13 29.26
CA LYS A 61 -17.84 6.07 28.54
C LYS A 61 -18.69 5.52 27.37
N GLY A 62 -20.00 5.43 27.53
CA GLY A 62 -20.92 5.10 26.47
C GLY A 62 -20.86 6.11 25.34
N VAL A 63 -20.82 7.41 25.65
CA VAL A 63 -20.61 8.49 24.65
C VAL A 63 -19.32 8.27 23.87
N CYS A 64 -18.21 8.00 24.56
CA CYS A 64 -16.92 7.75 23.90
C CYS A 64 -16.98 6.59 22.89
N LEU A 65 -17.64 5.46 23.24
CA LEU A 65 -17.79 4.34 22.30
C LEU A 65 -18.62 4.73 21.08
N GLY A 66 -19.72 5.46 21.26
CA GLY A 66 -20.56 5.93 20.16
C GLY A 66 -19.81 6.85 19.19
N GLU A 67 -19.04 7.80 19.72
CA GLU A 67 -18.23 8.71 18.93
C GLU A 67 -17.09 7.98 18.19
N GLU A 68 -16.39 7.04 18.83
CA GLU A 68 -15.35 6.21 18.23
C GLU A 68 -15.87 5.39 17.05
N LEU A 69 -17.04 4.76 17.20
CA LEU A 69 -17.63 3.95 16.12
C LEU A 69 -18.11 4.83 14.96
N ALA A 70 -18.62 6.03 15.25
CA ALA A 70 -18.96 7.00 14.21
C ALA A 70 -17.72 7.45 13.42
N GLU A 71 -16.63 7.77 14.11
CA GLU A 71 -15.36 8.14 13.47
C GLU A 71 -14.87 7.01 12.56
N LYS A 72 -14.84 5.77 13.04
CA LYS A 72 -14.44 4.60 12.25
C LYS A 72 -15.31 4.41 11.00
N LEU A 73 -16.62 4.63 11.08
CA LEU A 73 -17.53 4.49 9.95
C LEU A 73 -17.42 5.62 8.94
N MET A 74 -17.07 6.82 9.37
CA MET A 74 -16.87 7.97 8.50
C MET A 74 -15.50 7.98 7.82
N GLN A 75 -14.50 7.31 8.40
CA GLN A 75 -13.18 7.20 7.79
C GLN A 75 -13.26 6.49 6.44
N GLY A 76 -12.46 6.97 5.49
CA GLY A 76 -12.24 6.29 4.23
C GLY A 76 -11.29 5.11 4.40
N LYS A 77 -11.16 4.32 3.35
CA LYS A 77 -10.23 3.19 3.25
C LYS A 77 -9.03 3.55 2.39
N VAL A 78 -7.86 3.03 2.75
CA VAL A 78 -6.65 3.16 1.94
C VAL A 78 -6.33 1.83 1.26
N TRP A 79 -6.11 1.85 -0.05
CA TRP A 79 -5.55 0.74 -0.80
C TRP A 79 -4.11 1.05 -1.18
N LEU A 80 -3.16 0.20 -0.74
CA LEU A 80 -1.78 0.22 -1.21
C LEU A 80 -1.70 -0.71 -2.44
N VAL A 81 -1.63 -0.12 -3.62
CA VAL A 81 -1.91 -0.82 -4.89
C VAL A 81 -0.67 -0.92 -5.75
N GLY A 82 -0.36 -2.12 -6.20
CA GLY A 82 0.66 -2.38 -7.20
C GLY A 82 0.14 -2.13 -8.62
N ALA A 83 0.81 -1.25 -9.35
CA ALA A 83 0.52 -0.88 -10.72
C ALA A 83 1.10 -1.87 -11.75
N GLY A 84 1.84 -2.88 -11.29
CA GLY A 84 2.58 -3.75 -12.20
C GLY A 84 3.86 -3.11 -12.75
N PRO A 85 4.58 -3.80 -13.65
CA PRO A 85 5.90 -3.40 -14.12
C PRO A 85 5.89 -2.42 -15.30
N GLY A 86 4.71 -2.03 -15.80
CA GLY A 86 4.58 -1.03 -16.87
C GLY A 86 3.59 -1.38 -17.99
N ASN A 87 3.43 -2.65 -18.33
CA ASN A 87 2.42 -3.08 -19.30
C ASN A 87 1.03 -3.15 -18.64
N MET A 88 0.02 -2.56 -19.31
CA MET A 88 -1.37 -2.57 -18.84
C MET A 88 -1.96 -3.98 -18.75
N ASP A 89 -1.53 -4.93 -19.58
CA ASP A 89 -1.97 -6.32 -19.52
C ASP A 89 -1.52 -7.06 -18.26
N LEU A 90 -0.53 -6.51 -17.55
CA LEU A 90 -0.02 -7.03 -16.27
C LEU A 90 -0.62 -6.33 -15.04
N VAL A 91 -1.57 -5.46 -15.24
CA VAL A 91 -2.32 -4.83 -14.15
C VAL A 91 -3.39 -5.79 -13.64
N THR A 92 -3.46 -5.96 -12.33
CA THR A 92 -4.47 -6.85 -11.75
C THR A 92 -5.87 -6.24 -11.86
N GLN A 93 -6.87 -7.08 -12.04
CA GLN A 93 -8.27 -6.62 -12.03
C GLN A 93 -8.66 -5.90 -10.74
N LYS A 94 -8.04 -6.27 -9.61
CA LYS A 94 -8.28 -5.61 -8.34
C LYS A 94 -7.69 -4.21 -8.32
N CYS A 95 -6.52 -4.00 -8.90
CA CYS A 95 -5.93 -2.67 -9.09
C CYS A 95 -6.89 -1.76 -9.86
N LEU A 96 -7.40 -2.19 -11.00
CA LEU A 96 -8.37 -1.42 -11.79
C LEU A 96 -9.64 -1.10 -11.01
N ARG A 97 -10.18 -2.06 -10.26
CA ARG A 97 -11.36 -1.81 -9.40
C ARG A 97 -11.08 -0.74 -8.34
N CYS A 98 -9.93 -0.79 -7.68
CA CYS A 98 -9.57 0.20 -6.67
C CYS A 98 -9.43 1.59 -7.29
N ILE A 99 -8.75 1.71 -8.44
CA ILE A 99 -8.59 2.99 -9.15
C ILE A 99 -9.95 3.60 -9.54
N ARG A 100 -10.85 2.77 -10.08
CA ARG A 100 -12.21 3.22 -10.48
C ARG A 100 -13.12 3.59 -9.31
N GLN A 101 -12.79 3.18 -8.09
CA GLN A 101 -13.56 3.46 -6.88
C GLN A 101 -12.92 4.55 -6.01
N ALA A 102 -11.69 4.95 -6.30
CA ALA A 102 -10.95 5.92 -5.50
C ALA A 102 -11.54 7.32 -5.62
N ASP A 103 -11.59 8.02 -4.49
CA ASP A 103 -11.83 9.46 -4.44
C ASP A 103 -10.53 10.25 -4.60
N VAL A 104 -9.40 9.64 -4.15
CA VAL A 104 -8.06 10.21 -4.22
C VAL A 104 -7.08 9.14 -4.68
N ILE A 105 -6.21 9.49 -5.63
CA ILE A 105 -5.11 8.62 -6.07
C ILE A 105 -3.79 9.36 -5.85
N ILE A 106 -2.97 8.81 -4.95
CA ILE A 106 -1.62 9.30 -4.67
C ILE A 106 -0.63 8.38 -5.39
N TYR A 107 0.11 8.91 -6.36
CA TYR A 107 0.94 8.11 -7.28
C TYR A 107 2.34 8.68 -7.46
N ASP A 108 3.26 7.87 -7.98
CA ASP A 108 4.63 8.26 -8.31
C ASP A 108 4.93 8.12 -9.81
N SER A 109 6.18 8.39 -10.20
CA SER A 109 6.63 8.39 -11.59
C SER A 109 6.58 7.02 -12.31
N LEU A 110 6.30 5.95 -11.57
CA LEU A 110 6.20 4.60 -12.14
C LEU A 110 4.76 4.25 -12.54
N ALA A 111 3.78 5.06 -12.14
CA ALA A 111 2.40 4.92 -12.61
C ALA A 111 2.31 5.45 -14.07
N THR A 112 1.68 4.69 -14.95
CA THR A 112 1.49 5.08 -16.35
C THR A 112 0.26 5.97 -16.50
N ASP A 113 0.30 6.92 -17.45
CA ASP A 113 -0.86 7.76 -17.78
C ASP A 113 -2.07 6.91 -18.17
N SER A 114 -1.85 5.80 -18.90
CA SER A 114 -2.93 4.87 -19.27
C SER A 114 -3.67 4.31 -18.06
N LEU A 115 -2.96 4.05 -16.97
CA LEU A 115 -3.56 3.53 -15.74
C LEU A 115 -4.30 4.64 -14.98
N LEU A 116 -3.78 5.86 -14.98
CA LEU A 116 -4.44 7.00 -14.35
C LEU A 116 -5.72 7.41 -15.09
N ASN A 117 -5.82 7.17 -16.39
CA ASN A 117 -7.03 7.40 -17.19
C ASN A 117 -8.19 6.47 -16.81
N GLU A 118 -7.94 5.39 -16.07
CA GLU A 118 -8.98 4.51 -15.51
C GLU A 118 -9.67 5.12 -14.26
N ALA A 119 -9.13 6.21 -13.73
CA ALA A 119 -9.71 6.89 -12.58
C ALA A 119 -11.05 7.56 -12.93
N ARG A 120 -11.88 7.77 -11.92
CA ARG A 120 -13.09 8.59 -12.06
C ARG A 120 -12.71 10.02 -12.44
N MET A 121 -13.55 10.69 -13.22
CA MET A 121 -13.31 12.07 -13.67
C MET A 121 -13.23 13.07 -12.51
N ASP A 122 -13.87 12.78 -11.39
CA ASP A 122 -13.91 13.58 -10.17
C ASP A 122 -12.89 13.15 -9.11
N ALA A 123 -12.05 12.13 -9.40
CA ALA A 123 -11.00 11.70 -8.51
C ALA A 123 -9.85 12.72 -8.44
N GLU A 124 -9.41 13.03 -7.23
CA GLU A 124 -8.23 13.86 -7.00
C GLU A 124 -6.95 13.08 -7.31
N LEU A 125 -6.11 13.55 -8.25
CA LEU A 125 -4.84 12.92 -8.59
C LEU A 125 -3.69 13.71 -7.96
N ILE A 126 -2.94 13.09 -7.02
CA ILE A 126 -1.84 13.72 -6.30
C ILE A 126 -0.53 13.02 -6.65
N TYR A 127 0.39 13.75 -7.25
CA TYR A 127 1.73 13.25 -7.56
C TYR A 127 2.67 13.32 -6.35
N ALA A 128 3.16 12.19 -5.87
CA ALA A 128 4.07 12.07 -4.74
C ALA A 128 5.53 11.75 -5.13
N GLY A 129 5.83 11.67 -6.44
CA GLY A 129 7.16 11.32 -6.95
C GLY A 129 8.13 12.50 -7.01
N LYS A 130 9.39 12.23 -7.42
CA LYS A 130 10.42 13.24 -7.65
C LYS A 130 10.18 13.95 -8.98
N ARG A 131 9.98 15.28 -8.95
CA ARG A 131 10.08 16.14 -10.13
C ARG A 131 11.23 17.14 -9.92
N ALA A 132 11.89 17.55 -11.01
CA ALA A 132 13.03 18.45 -10.97
C ALA A 132 12.71 19.81 -10.34
N ASP A 133 11.46 20.27 -10.44
CA ASP A 133 11.04 21.65 -10.10
C ASP A 133 10.00 21.76 -8.97
N HIS A 134 9.63 20.63 -8.30
CA HIS A 134 8.68 20.65 -7.21
C HIS A 134 9.21 19.95 -5.98
N HIS A 135 8.82 20.43 -4.78
CA HIS A 135 9.10 19.76 -3.50
C HIS A 135 8.70 18.29 -3.58
N HIS A 136 9.71 17.44 -3.47
CA HIS A 136 9.53 16.00 -3.36
C HIS A 136 8.88 15.70 -2.01
N LEU A 137 7.69 15.11 -2.03
CA LEU A 137 7.12 14.59 -0.79
C LEU A 137 8.05 13.52 -0.21
N ARG A 138 8.54 13.76 1.00
CA ARG A 138 9.28 12.76 1.76
C ARG A 138 8.31 11.64 2.14
N GLN A 139 8.83 10.46 2.47
CA GLN A 139 7.97 9.32 2.81
C GLN A 139 6.98 9.65 3.94
N TRP A 140 7.45 10.36 4.97
CA TRP A 140 6.59 10.76 6.08
C TRP A 140 5.46 11.74 5.66
N GLU A 141 5.70 12.60 4.67
CA GLU A 141 4.69 13.50 4.11
C GLU A 141 3.65 12.71 3.31
N THR A 142 4.09 11.71 2.54
CA THR A 142 3.18 10.80 1.84
C THR A 142 2.32 10.00 2.83
N ASN A 143 2.92 9.50 3.92
CA ASN A 143 2.20 8.78 4.97
C ASN A 143 1.15 9.68 5.65
N ALA A 144 1.54 10.92 6.00
CA ALA A 144 0.64 11.91 6.58
C ALA A 144 -0.54 12.23 5.64
N LEU A 145 -0.27 12.40 4.35
CA LEU A 145 -1.29 12.68 3.34
C LEU A 145 -2.28 11.51 3.17
N LEU A 146 -1.80 10.26 3.18
CA LEU A 146 -2.67 9.08 3.15
C LEU A 146 -3.64 9.06 4.33
N ILE A 147 -3.13 9.35 5.54
CA ILE A 147 -3.92 9.40 6.78
C ILE A 147 -4.92 10.56 6.74
N GLU A 148 -4.48 11.75 6.33
CA GLU A 148 -5.31 12.94 6.22
C GLU A 148 -6.51 12.70 5.30
N LYS A 149 -6.26 12.24 4.08
CA LYS A 149 -7.31 11.96 3.10
C LYS A 149 -8.29 10.88 3.56
N ALA A 150 -7.79 9.84 4.23
CA ALA A 150 -8.65 8.80 4.79
C ALA A 150 -9.52 9.34 5.94
N LYS A 151 -8.98 10.21 6.80
CA LYS A 151 -9.76 10.89 7.88
C LYS A 151 -10.82 11.84 7.33
N GLU A 152 -10.63 12.41 6.13
CA GLU A 152 -11.66 13.16 5.40
C GLU A 152 -12.80 12.27 4.87
N GLY A 153 -12.78 10.97 5.12
CA GLY A 153 -13.77 10.00 4.63
C GLY A 153 -13.53 9.53 3.20
N LYS A 154 -12.40 9.89 2.58
CA LYS A 154 -12.07 9.54 1.20
C LYS A 154 -11.53 8.12 1.07
N ASN A 155 -11.94 7.42 0.02
CA ASN A 155 -11.31 6.19 -0.41
C ASN A 155 -10.03 6.52 -1.19
N VAL A 156 -8.89 6.15 -0.63
CA VAL A 156 -7.58 6.56 -1.14
C VAL A 156 -6.86 5.38 -1.77
N VAL A 157 -6.37 5.55 -2.99
CA VAL A 157 -5.42 4.64 -3.62
C VAL A 157 -4.01 5.22 -3.54
N ARG A 158 -3.09 4.51 -2.90
CA ARG A 158 -1.66 4.72 -3.05
C ARG A 158 -1.15 3.80 -4.17
N LEU A 159 -0.93 4.36 -5.35
CA LEU A 159 -0.50 3.64 -6.54
C LEU A 159 1.03 3.59 -6.62
N LYS A 160 1.60 2.40 -6.72
CA LYS A 160 3.04 2.13 -6.65
C LYS A 160 3.46 1.24 -7.82
N GLY A 161 4.58 1.54 -8.46
CA GLY A 161 5.12 0.67 -9.52
C GLY A 161 5.44 -0.73 -9.00
N GLY A 162 5.22 -1.76 -9.82
CA GLY A 162 5.42 -3.15 -9.44
C GLY A 162 4.45 -3.62 -8.36
N ASP A 163 5.00 -4.08 -7.25
CA ASP A 163 4.27 -4.54 -6.05
C ASP A 163 4.60 -3.64 -4.85
N PRO A 164 3.62 -3.27 -4.00
CA PRO A 164 3.83 -2.39 -2.85
C PRO A 164 4.87 -2.89 -1.85
N PHE A 165 5.00 -4.22 -1.71
CA PHE A 165 5.86 -4.84 -0.70
C PHE A 165 7.21 -5.30 -1.24
N ILE A 166 7.46 -5.19 -2.55
CA ILE A 166 8.76 -5.49 -3.15
C ILE A 166 9.52 -4.19 -3.40
N PHE A 167 10.33 -3.76 -2.43
CA PHE A 167 11.09 -2.49 -2.40
C PHE A 167 10.24 -1.23 -2.65
N GLY A 168 8.92 -1.34 -2.49
CA GLY A 168 7.98 -0.25 -2.67
C GLY A 168 7.72 0.58 -1.40
N ARG A 169 8.34 0.27 -0.26
CA ARG A 169 8.11 0.91 1.05
C ARG A 169 6.66 0.81 1.55
N GLY A 170 5.84 -0.06 0.95
CA GLY A 170 4.45 -0.26 1.37
C GLY A 170 4.32 -0.75 2.82
N GLY A 171 5.34 -1.44 3.35
CA GLY A 171 5.38 -1.84 4.76
C GLY A 171 5.42 -0.63 5.72
N GLU A 172 6.18 0.41 5.39
CA GLU A 172 6.26 1.66 6.17
C GLU A 172 4.90 2.39 6.12
N GLU A 173 4.29 2.49 4.93
CA GLU A 173 2.97 3.08 4.74
C GLU A 173 1.90 2.32 5.55
N ALA A 174 1.91 0.99 5.51
CA ALA A 174 0.98 0.14 6.25
C ALA A 174 1.13 0.27 7.79
N GLN A 175 2.36 0.40 8.29
CA GLN A 175 2.63 0.62 9.70
C GLN A 175 2.03 1.93 10.21
N GLU A 176 2.21 3.03 9.48
CA GLU A 176 1.68 4.35 9.82
C GLU A 176 0.15 4.37 9.76
N LEU A 177 -0.46 3.77 8.72
CA LEU A 177 -1.91 3.64 8.61
C LEU A 177 -2.50 2.86 9.80
N ARG A 178 -1.85 1.75 10.16
CA ARG A 178 -2.26 0.94 11.32
C ARG A 178 -2.15 1.72 12.63
N ALA A 179 -1.05 2.46 12.82
CA ALA A 179 -0.84 3.29 14.01
C ALA A 179 -1.89 4.41 14.13
N ALA A 180 -2.35 4.93 12.98
CA ALA A 180 -3.40 5.95 12.91
C ALA A 180 -4.83 5.37 12.98
N GLY A 181 -5.01 4.05 13.10
CA GLY A 181 -6.32 3.39 13.12
C GLY A 181 -7.07 3.41 11.78
N ILE A 182 -6.39 3.67 10.66
CA ILE A 182 -6.99 3.71 9.33
C ILE A 182 -7.10 2.28 8.76
N GLU A 183 -8.28 1.93 8.24
CA GLU A 183 -8.47 0.68 7.51
C GLU A 183 -7.67 0.71 6.20
N TYR A 184 -6.85 -0.31 5.97
CA TYR A 184 -6.11 -0.42 4.72
C TYR A 184 -6.09 -1.84 4.18
N GLU A 185 -5.81 -1.95 2.89
CA GLU A 185 -5.71 -3.21 2.18
C GLU A 185 -4.53 -3.17 1.21
N ILE A 186 -3.78 -4.29 1.16
CA ILE A 186 -2.71 -4.46 0.19
C ILE A 186 -3.26 -5.12 -1.06
N VAL A 187 -3.02 -4.49 -2.21
CA VAL A 187 -3.37 -5.02 -3.53
C VAL A 187 -2.08 -5.32 -4.28
N CYS A 188 -1.72 -6.60 -4.35
CA CYS A 188 -0.51 -7.03 -5.03
C CYS A 188 -0.50 -6.63 -6.50
N GLY A 189 0.70 -6.34 -7.00
CA GLY A 189 0.99 -6.14 -8.42
C GLY A 189 2.05 -7.09 -8.92
N VAL A 190 2.16 -7.25 -10.23
CA VAL A 190 3.25 -8.00 -10.84
C VAL A 190 4.55 -7.24 -10.60
N SER A 191 5.48 -7.82 -9.85
CA SER A 191 6.78 -7.18 -9.60
C SER A 191 7.70 -7.27 -10.81
N SER A 192 8.48 -6.21 -11.07
CA SER A 192 9.50 -6.20 -12.10
C SER A 192 10.62 -7.23 -11.88
N CYS A 193 10.80 -7.74 -10.65
CA CYS A 193 11.84 -8.74 -10.36
C CYS A 193 11.65 -10.06 -11.11
N TYR A 194 10.42 -10.38 -11.49
CA TYR A 194 10.14 -11.54 -12.36
C TYR A 194 9.40 -11.16 -13.65
N GLY A 195 8.62 -10.09 -13.63
CA GLY A 195 7.87 -9.65 -14.82
C GLY A 195 8.79 -9.15 -15.94
N ALA A 196 9.82 -8.36 -15.62
CA ALA A 196 10.75 -7.86 -16.63
C ALA A 196 11.62 -8.99 -17.22
N PRO A 197 12.23 -9.90 -16.45
CA PRO A 197 12.92 -11.08 -16.99
C PRO A 197 12.02 -11.95 -17.87
N ALA A 198 10.78 -12.21 -17.46
CA ALA A 198 9.84 -13.02 -18.25
C ALA A 198 9.59 -12.42 -19.64
N TYR A 199 9.41 -11.10 -19.73
CA TYR A 199 9.23 -10.39 -21.01
C TYR A 199 10.52 -10.31 -21.85
N ALA A 200 11.68 -10.54 -21.24
CA ALA A 200 12.96 -10.69 -21.94
C ALA A 200 13.24 -12.17 -22.32
N GLY A 201 12.32 -13.09 -22.04
CA GLY A 201 12.51 -14.52 -22.31
C GLY A 201 13.47 -15.20 -21.31
N ILE A 202 13.74 -14.59 -20.16
CA ILE A 202 14.68 -15.08 -19.14
C ILE A 202 13.89 -15.60 -17.93
N PRO A 203 13.81 -16.92 -17.72
CA PRO A 203 13.21 -17.48 -16.53
C PRO A 203 14.10 -17.23 -15.30
N VAL A 204 13.55 -16.73 -14.21
CA VAL A 204 14.30 -16.53 -12.95
C VAL A 204 14.50 -17.83 -12.16
N THR A 205 13.77 -18.88 -12.50
CA THR A 205 13.94 -20.24 -11.98
C THR A 205 13.94 -21.23 -13.15
N HIS A 206 14.74 -22.31 -13.06
CA HIS A 206 14.77 -23.37 -14.07
C HIS A 206 15.15 -24.68 -13.39
N ARG A 207 14.48 -25.78 -13.76
CA ARG A 207 14.69 -27.11 -13.14
C ARG A 207 16.17 -27.51 -13.11
N ASP A 208 16.89 -27.26 -14.21
CA ASP A 208 18.26 -27.73 -14.39
C ASP A 208 19.33 -26.66 -14.06
N HIS A 209 18.92 -25.38 -13.82
CA HIS A 209 19.88 -24.28 -13.70
C HIS A 209 19.72 -23.42 -12.45
N ALA A 210 18.49 -23.23 -11.95
CA ALA A 210 18.25 -22.32 -10.83
C ALA A 210 17.03 -22.75 -10.02
N SER A 211 17.26 -23.41 -8.90
CA SER A 211 16.21 -23.85 -7.97
C SER A 211 15.70 -22.73 -7.05
N SER A 212 16.37 -21.59 -7.04
CA SER A 212 16.00 -20.39 -6.26
C SER A 212 16.27 -19.12 -7.03
N PHE A 213 15.65 -18.02 -6.60
CA PHE A 213 16.08 -16.70 -7.02
C PHE A 213 15.99 -15.74 -5.84
N HIS A 214 16.92 -14.78 -5.80
CA HIS A 214 17.10 -13.82 -4.71
C HIS A 214 16.83 -12.44 -5.23
N VAL A 215 15.91 -11.70 -4.60
CA VAL A 215 15.57 -10.35 -5.00
C VAL A 215 16.27 -9.36 -4.07
N ILE A 216 17.13 -8.53 -4.64
CA ILE A 216 18.10 -7.70 -3.93
C ILE A 216 17.93 -6.26 -4.38
N THR A 217 18.03 -5.29 -3.45
CA THR A 217 18.15 -3.89 -3.84
C THR A 217 19.56 -3.56 -4.30
N GLY A 218 19.70 -3.02 -5.50
CA GLY A 218 20.99 -2.49 -5.98
C GLY A 218 21.26 -1.05 -5.52
N HIS A 219 20.36 -0.46 -4.76
CA HIS A 219 20.51 0.88 -4.19
C HIS A 219 20.13 0.84 -2.71
N GLU A 220 21.13 0.92 -1.86
CA GLU A 220 20.94 1.07 -0.40
C GLU A 220 20.79 2.56 -0.08
N GLY A 221 19.88 2.89 0.84
CA GLY A 221 19.62 4.29 1.23
C GLY A 221 20.85 4.96 1.81
N ASN A 222 21.01 6.26 1.57
CA ASN A 222 22.16 7.09 1.98
C ASN A 222 22.39 7.18 3.51
N HIS A 223 21.56 6.52 4.33
CA HIS A 223 21.64 6.55 5.79
C HIS A 223 22.52 5.45 6.38
N LYS A 224 23.10 4.59 5.54
CA LYS A 224 23.97 3.50 6.00
C LYS A 224 25.41 3.79 5.63
N SER A 225 26.30 3.76 6.62
CA SER A 225 27.75 3.85 6.43
C SER A 225 28.27 2.52 5.87
N GLY A 226 28.35 2.38 4.54
CA GLY A 226 28.79 1.19 3.85
C GLY A 226 27.64 0.31 3.32
N THR A 227 27.99 -0.72 2.57
CA THR A 227 27.01 -1.71 2.07
C THR A 227 26.58 -2.64 3.21
N VAL A 228 25.28 -2.94 3.27
CA VAL A 228 24.68 -3.94 4.17
C VAL A 228 24.61 -5.32 3.47
N LEU A 229 24.81 -5.34 2.15
CA LEU A 229 24.76 -6.58 1.37
C LEU A 229 25.99 -7.44 1.67
N ASP A 230 25.75 -8.67 2.08
CA ASP A 230 26.80 -9.67 2.24
C ASP A 230 27.16 -10.29 0.87
N TYR A 231 28.09 -9.62 0.18
CA TYR A 231 28.55 -10.11 -1.12
C TYR A 231 29.29 -11.45 -1.04
N ALA A 232 29.86 -11.81 0.11
CA ALA A 232 30.51 -13.10 0.28
C ALA A 232 29.50 -14.26 0.27
N THR A 233 28.34 -14.06 0.86
CA THR A 233 27.21 -15.00 0.77
C THR A 233 26.59 -14.97 -0.62
N LEU A 234 26.28 -13.79 -1.16
CA LEU A 234 25.64 -13.67 -2.48
C LEU A 234 26.50 -14.27 -3.61
N ALA A 235 27.82 -14.16 -3.54
CA ALA A 235 28.70 -14.77 -4.55
C ALA A 235 28.64 -16.28 -4.59
N LYS A 236 28.31 -16.93 -3.48
CA LYS A 236 28.19 -18.41 -3.38
C LYS A 236 26.83 -18.94 -3.79
N GLU A 237 25.84 -18.06 -3.91
CA GLU A 237 24.48 -18.48 -4.29
C GLU A 237 24.47 -19.05 -5.71
N GLU A 238 23.90 -20.25 -5.85
CA GLU A 238 23.74 -20.95 -7.15
C GLU A 238 22.47 -20.49 -7.88
N GLY A 239 21.53 -19.88 -7.16
CA GLY A 239 20.28 -19.34 -7.69
C GLY A 239 20.47 -18.05 -8.50
N THR A 240 19.42 -17.61 -9.16
CA THR A 240 19.42 -16.35 -9.89
C THR A 240 19.43 -15.15 -8.93
N LEU A 241 20.38 -14.22 -9.11
CA LEU A 241 20.42 -12.95 -8.39
C LEU A 241 19.72 -11.86 -9.21
N VAL A 242 18.67 -11.28 -8.69
CA VAL A 242 17.89 -10.22 -9.32
C VAL A 242 18.08 -8.91 -8.56
N PHE A 243 18.88 -8.01 -9.10
CA PHE A 243 19.12 -6.69 -8.53
C PHE A 243 18.15 -5.66 -9.09
N LEU A 244 17.25 -5.15 -8.27
CA LEU A 244 16.39 -4.02 -8.63
C LEU A 244 17.07 -2.70 -8.31
N MET A 245 16.80 -1.64 -9.10
CA MET A 245 17.41 -0.31 -8.94
C MET A 245 18.94 -0.29 -9.04
N GLY A 246 19.53 -1.33 -9.63
CA GLY A 246 20.99 -1.56 -9.64
C GLY A 246 21.77 -0.87 -10.74
N LEU A 247 21.12 -0.25 -11.75
CA LEU A 247 21.82 0.21 -12.97
C LEU A 247 22.98 1.18 -12.68
N LYS A 248 22.81 2.16 -11.82
CA LYS A 248 23.86 3.10 -11.45
C LYS A 248 25.04 2.45 -10.71
N ASN A 249 24.76 1.39 -9.96
CA ASN A 249 25.70 0.68 -9.10
C ASN A 249 26.22 -0.62 -9.75
N LEU A 250 25.81 -0.90 -11.01
CA LEU A 250 26.16 -2.13 -11.72
C LEU A 250 27.67 -2.45 -11.70
N PRO A 251 28.59 -1.50 -11.97
CA PRO A 251 30.02 -1.79 -11.90
C PRO A 251 30.46 -2.24 -10.50
N SER A 252 29.95 -1.59 -9.46
CA SER A 252 30.26 -1.94 -8.07
C SER A 252 29.68 -3.30 -7.69
N ILE A 253 28.43 -3.58 -8.07
CA ILE A 253 27.78 -4.88 -7.83
C ILE A 253 28.60 -6.00 -8.47
N ALA A 254 28.97 -5.88 -9.74
CA ALA A 254 29.74 -6.88 -10.46
C ALA A 254 31.14 -7.08 -9.84
N SER A 255 31.85 -5.97 -9.54
CA SER A 255 33.17 -6.04 -8.91
C SER A 255 33.13 -6.72 -7.55
N ASN A 256 32.15 -6.40 -6.71
CA ASN A 256 32.02 -7.02 -5.39
C ASN A 256 31.68 -8.51 -5.48
N LEU A 257 30.78 -8.92 -6.38
CA LEU A 257 30.48 -10.34 -6.57
C LEU A 257 31.71 -11.13 -7.03
N ILE A 258 32.46 -10.60 -8.03
CA ILE A 258 33.68 -11.25 -8.54
C ILE A 258 34.77 -11.30 -7.47
N ALA A 259 34.99 -10.20 -6.74
CA ALA A 259 35.99 -10.15 -5.65
C ALA A 259 35.69 -11.14 -4.52
N ASN A 260 34.43 -11.52 -4.34
CA ASN A 260 33.98 -12.50 -3.36
C ASN A 260 33.79 -13.92 -3.93
N GLY A 261 34.26 -14.18 -5.16
CA GLY A 261 34.37 -15.52 -5.73
C GLY A 261 33.31 -15.91 -6.76
N LYS A 262 32.41 -14.99 -7.19
CA LYS A 262 31.51 -15.27 -8.33
C LYS A 262 32.34 -15.40 -9.60
N ASP A 263 32.05 -16.42 -10.41
CA ASP A 263 32.72 -16.61 -11.71
C ASP A 263 32.47 -15.37 -12.60
N PRO A 264 33.53 -14.69 -13.09
CA PRO A 264 33.39 -13.55 -13.99
C PRO A 264 32.71 -13.88 -15.31
N LYS A 265 32.59 -15.16 -15.67
CA LYS A 265 31.87 -15.66 -16.83
C LYS A 265 30.39 -15.95 -16.54
N THR A 266 29.89 -15.72 -15.33
CA THR A 266 28.48 -15.91 -14.99
C THR A 266 27.60 -15.08 -15.97
N PRO A 267 26.66 -15.72 -16.69
CA PRO A 267 25.74 -15.01 -17.57
C PRO A 267 24.95 -13.95 -16.81
N ALA A 268 24.84 -12.76 -17.38
CA ALA A 268 24.10 -11.65 -16.79
C ALA A 268 23.31 -10.90 -17.85
N ALA A 269 22.17 -10.35 -17.47
CA ALA A 269 21.36 -9.48 -18.32
C ALA A 269 21.01 -8.19 -17.59
N VAL A 270 20.92 -7.09 -18.33
CA VAL A 270 20.41 -5.81 -17.85
C VAL A 270 19.14 -5.51 -18.63
N ILE A 271 18.04 -5.31 -17.92
CA ILE A 271 16.74 -5.04 -18.52
C ILE A 271 16.29 -3.67 -18.03
N GLN A 272 16.08 -2.76 -18.96
CA GLN A 272 15.58 -1.42 -18.69
C GLN A 272 14.18 -1.26 -19.30
N GLU A 273 13.30 -0.54 -18.62
CA GLU A 273 11.91 -0.30 -19.01
C GLU A 273 11.16 -1.61 -19.36
N GLY A 274 11.42 -2.64 -18.56
CA GLY A 274 10.87 -3.99 -18.78
C GLY A 274 9.36 -3.99 -18.92
N THR A 275 8.85 -4.88 -19.78
CA THR A 275 7.42 -5.06 -20.12
C THR A 275 6.79 -3.95 -20.94
N THR A 276 7.48 -2.85 -21.19
CA THR A 276 6.98 -1.73 -22.02
C THR A 276 7.45 -1.86 -23.47
N ALA A 277 6.85 -1.07 -24.36
CA ALA A 277 7.30 -0.98 -25.76
C ALA A 277 8.73 -0.43 -25.90
N ARG A 278 9.29 0.14 -24.84
CA ARG A 278 10.66 0.68 -24.79
C ARG A 278 11.65 -0.26 -24.08
N GLN A 279 11.23 -1.48 -23.80
CA GLN A 279 12.11 -2.47 -23.15
C GLN A 279 13.39 -2.69 -23.98
N ARG A 280 14.49 -2.67 -23.31
CA ARG A 280 15.81 -2.94 -23.87
C ARG A 280 16.73 -3.60 -22.84
#